data_b750c570b0613e960bdda1a22352cda7
#
_entry.id   b750c570b0613e960bdda1a22352cda7
#
_cell.length_a   1.000
_cell.length_b   1.000
_cell.length_c   1.000
_cell.angle_alpha   90.00
_cell.angle_beta   90.00
_cell.angle_gamma   90.00
#
_symmetry.space_group_name_H-M   'P 1'
#
loop_
_entity.id
_entity.type
_entity.pdbx_description
1 polymer ?
#
loop_
_entity_poly.entity_id
_entity_poly.type
_entity_poly.pdbx_seq_one_letter_code
_entity_poly.pdbx_strand_id
1 'polypeptide(L)'
;TFPKSCDILINKINTVGENGGSMEREEEEKKHFAVLIDADNISEKYASSIFNEIADYGYASYRRIYGNWAKGNGWKEDTLLENSINPIQQFNYRIGKKATDMAMVIDAMDILYSGKVDGFCLVTSDSDFTKLAMRLREEQKYVIGMGESKTPLALTKACNKFIHLDLISGEVEDKSTESVKVTGTGRRQKTSTVEEKQDSTVTPISEIEESIITFV
;
A
#
# COMPACT_ATOMS: atom_id res chain seq x y z
N THR A 1 41.05 27.76 -0.23
CA THR A 1 41.94 26.63 0.12
C THR A 1 41.11 25.47 0.56
N PHE A 2 40.88 24.53 -0.33
CA PHE A 2 40.17 23.25 -0.05
C PHE A 2 41.19 22.23 0.47
N PRO A 3 40.94 21.47 1.53
CA PRO A 3 41.78 20.33 1.88
C PRO A 3 41.43 19.14 0.98
N LYS A 4 42.47 18.55 0.44
CA LYS A 4 42.50 17.38 -0.42
C LYS A 4 42.04 16.14 0.39
N SER A 5 40.99 15.49 -0.08
CA SER A 5 40.57 14.16 0.34
C SER A 5 41.06 13.15 -0.71
N CYS A 6 42.22 12.59 -0.50
CA CYS A 6 42.79 11.53 -1.33
C CYS A 6 43.88 10.80 -0.58
N ASP A 7 43.56 10.06 0.49
CA ASP A 7 44.54 9.15 1.12
C ASP A 7 43.83 8.05 1.97
N ILE A 8 42.86 7.34 1.37
CA ILE A 8 42.36 6.07 1.94
C ILE A 8 42.21 5.05 0.80
N LEU A 9 43.31 4.75 0.15
CA LEU A 9 43.34 3.69 -0.88
C LEU A 9 44.67 2.98 -1.00
N ILE A 10 45.46 2.92 0.06
CA ILE A 10 46.72 2.13 0.02
C ILE A 10 46.88 1.46 1.38
N ASN A 11 46.24 0.30 1.58
CA ASN A 11 46.71 -0.72 2.51
C ASN A 11 45.88 -2.03 2.34
N LYS A 12 45.93 -2.62 1.16
CA LYS A 12 45.51 -4.01 0.92
C LYS A 12 46.43 -4.67 -0.07
N ILE A 13 47.69 -4.81 0.30
CA ILE A 13 48.55 -5.82 -0.34
C ILE A 13 49.49 -6.39 0.72
N ASN A 14 49.48 -7.73 0.78
CA ASN A 14 50.42 -8.64 1.44
C ASN A 14 50.18 -8.97 2.92
N THR A 15 49.46 -10.07 3.14
CA THR A 15 50.03 -11.22 3.84
C THR A 15 49.38 -12.50 3.30
N VAL A 16 50.11 -13.23 2.49
CA VAL A 16 49.89 -14.64 2.23
C VAL A 16 50.42 -15.40 3.44
N GLY A 17 49.58 -16.19 4.10
CA GLY A 17 49.93 -16.98 5.29
C GLY A 17 48.79 -17.93 5.68
N GLU A 18 48.80 -19.11 5.11
CA GLU A 18 48.41 -20.44 5.64
C GLU A 18 47.25 -20.58 6.60
N ASN A 19 46.26 -21.37 6.15
CA ASN A 19 45.38 -22.30 6.88
C ASN A 19 44.46 -21.79 7.98
N GLY A 20 43.20 -21.69 7.59
CA GLY A 20 42.05 -21.54 8.50
C GLY A 20 40.89 -20.85 7.80
N GLY A 21 40.11 -21.60 7.02
CA GLY A 21 38.92 -21.04 6.38
C GLY A 21 37.87 -20.61 7.41
N SER A 22 38.02 -19.44 7.98
CA SER A 22 36.90 -18.69 8.52
C SER A 22 36.15 -18.14 7.28
N MET A 23 35.08 -18.80 6.91
CA MET A 23 34.03 -18.18 6.11
C MET A 23 33.54 -16.96 6.90
N GLU A 24 34.15 -15.78 6.65
CA GLU A 24 33.53 -14.53 6.96
C GLU A 24 32.23 -14.54 6.19
N ARG A 25 31.10 -14.84 6.86
CA ARG A 25 29.78 -14.51 6.36
C ARG A 25 29.81 -13.01 6.24
N GLU A 26 29.85 -12.50 5.00
CA GLU A 26 29.46 -11.11 4.75
C GLU A 26 28.08 -10.97 5.37
N GLU A 27 27.97 -10.28 6.51
CA GLU A 27 26.68 -9.86 7.04
C GLU A 27 26.09 -8.95 5.96
N GLU A 28 25.14 -9.47 5.19
CA GLU A 28 24.39 -8.65 4.26
C GLU A 28 23.77 -7.50 5.07
N GLU A 29 24.22 -6.29 4.79
CA GLU A 29 23.73 -5.08 5.45
C GLU A 29 22.21 -5.00 5.24
N LYS A 30 21.46 -5.21 6.33
CA LYS A 30 20.00 -5.25 6.26
C LYS A 30 19.47 -3.89 5.84
N LYS A 31 18.63 -3.88 4.84
CA LYS A 31 18.03 -2.67 4.26
C LYS A 31 17.10 -1.95 5.23
N HIS A 32 17.04 -0.63 5.13
CA HIS A 32 16.15 0.22 5.91
C HIS A 32 14.87 0.55 5.14
N PHE A 33 13.72 0.28 5.73
CA PHE A 33 12.42 0.53 5.12
C PHE A 33 11.62 1.60 5.86
N ALA A 34 10.88 2.41 5.11
CA ALA A 34 9.79 3.22 5.62
C ALA A 34 8.47 2.44 5.45
N VAL A 35 7.85 2.05 6.57
CA VAL A 35 6.53 1.40 6.59
C VAL A 35 5.47 2.47 6.82
N LEU A 36 4.63 2.68 5.80
CA LEU A 36 3.59 3.70 5.77
C LEU A 36 2.23 3.01 5.62
N ILE A 37 1.38 3.15 6.64
CA ILE A 37 0.13 2.42 6.78
C ILE A 37 -1.05 3.38 6.62
N ASP A 38 -1.99 3.03 5.76
CA ASP A 38 -3.24 3.72 5.57
C ASP A 38 -4.31 3.12 6.51
N ALA A 39 -4.60 3.83 7.61
CA ALA A 39 -5.54 3.36 8.63
C ALA A 39 -6.99 3.28 8.16
N ASP A 40 -7.35 4.05 7.13
CA ASP A 40 -8.72 4.07 6.59
C ASP A 40 -8.99 2.82 5.73
N ASN A 41 -7.95 2.19 5.18
CA ASN A 41 -8.05 1.05 4.28
C ASN A 41 -7.59 -0.30 4.89
N ILE A 42 -6.78 -0.26 5.96
CA ILE A 42 -6.16 -1.46 6.52
C ILE A 42 -6.62 -1.67 7.96
N SER A 43 -7.07 -2.89 8.26
CA SER A 43 -7.50 -3.27 9.61
C SER A 43 -6.32 -3.48 10.55
N GLU A 44 -6.50 -3.08 11.82
CA GLU A 44 -5.55 -3.28 12.93
C GLU A 44 -5.11 -4.75 13.10
N LYS A 45 -5.97 -5.70 12.77
CA LYS A 45 -5.68 -7.14 12.88
C LYS A 45 -4.42 -7.59 12.12
N TYR A 46 -4.01 -6.81 11.11
CA TYR A 46 -2.82 -7.10 10.31
C TYR A 46 -1.52 -6.53 10.88
N ALA A 47 -1.57 -5.77 11.98
CA ALA A 47 -0.39 -5.07 12.50
C ALA A 47 0.82 -5.96 12.69
N SER A 48 0.68 -7.07 13.44
CA SER A 48 1.78 -8.01 13.67
C SER A 48 2.27 -8.68 12.38
N SER A 49 1.36 -9.05 11.47
CA SER A 49 1.71 -9.67 10.19
C SER A 49 2.54 -8.74 9.31
N ILE A 50 2.22 -7.43 9.29
CA ILE A 50 2.96 -6.42 8.52
C ILE A 50 4.42 -6.37 8.98
N PHE A 51 4.67 -6.27 10.29
CA PHE A 51 6.03 -6.14 10.80
C PHE A 51 6.82 -7.44 10.79
N ASN A 52 6.16 -8.58 10.97
CA ASN A 52 6.79 -9.89 10.80
C ASN A 52 7.28 -10.07 9.37
N GLU A 53 6.46 -9.73 8.38
CA GLU A 53 6.83 -9.84 6.97
C GLU A 53 7.96 -8.89 6.59
N ILE A 54 7.97 -7.64 7.10
CA ILE A 54 9.05 -6.68 6.81
C ILE A 54 10.37 -7.13 7.42
N ALA A 55 10.37 -7.83 8.53
CA ALA A 55 11.59 -8.32 9.19
C ALA A 55 12.43 -9.25 8.27
N ASP A 56 11.80 -9.93 7.32
CA ASP A 56 12.46 -10.77 6.34
C ASP A 56 13.22 -9.94 5.26
N TYR A 57 12.85 -8.67 5.07
CA TYR A 57 13.47 -7.77 4.08
C TYR A 57 14.48 -6.80 4.70
N GLY A 58 14.32 -6.46 5.98
CA GLY A 58 15.20 -5.52 6.66
C GLY A 58 14.59 -4.88 7.89
N TYR A 59 15.04 -3.66 8.19
CA TYR A 59 14.60 -2.92 9.37
C TYR A 59 13.50 -1.92 9.01
N ALA A 60 12.38 -1.95 9.74
CA ALA A 60 11.35 -0.92 9.68
C ALA A 60 11.80 0.34 10.44
N SER A 61 12.59 1.21 9.80
CA SER A 61 13.16 2.42 10.40
C SER A 61 12.12 3.52 10.63
N TYR A 62 11.14 3.61 9.76
CA TYR A 62 9.94 4.43 9.94
C TYR A 62 8.73 3.53 10.02
N ARG A 63 7.93 3.71 11.08
CA ARG A 63 6.68 3.00 11.31
C ARG A 63 5.59 4.04 11.50
N ARG A 64 4.91 4.44 10.44
CA ARG A 64 3.91 5.51 10.46
C ARG A 64 2.56 5.02 9.98
N ILE A 65 1.51 5.48 10.65
CA ILE A 65 0.14 5.19 10.26
C ILE A 65 -0.64 6.50 10.16
N TYR A 66 -1.39 6.64 9.07
CA TYR A 66 -2.09 7.87 8.71
C TYR A 66 -3.59 7.66 8.87
N GLY A 67 -4.25 8.56 9.56
CA GLY A 67 -5.69 8.45 9.79
C GLY A 67 -6.28 9.65 10.53
N ASN A 68 -7.60 9.67 10.65
CA ASN A 68 -8.29 10.65 11.47
C ASN A 68 -8.60 10.06 12.86
N TRP A 69 -7.66 10.19 13.76
CA TRP A 69 -7.72 9.65 15.12
C TRP A 69 -8.83 10.26 15.98
N ALA A 70 -9.25 11.50 15.68
CA ALA A 70 -10.33 12.18 16.41
C ALA A 70 -11.71 11.53 16.18
N LYS A 71 -11.89 10.78 15.11
CA LYS A 71 -13.17 10.09 14.78
C LYS A 71 -13.16 8.60 15.10
N GLY A 72 -12.00 8.06 15.50
CA GLY A 72 -11.78 6.61 15.58
C GLY A 72 -11.71 5.98 14.19
N ASN A 73 -10.73 5.13 13.97
CA ASN A 73 -10.48 4.43 12.70
C ASN A 73 -10.31 2.92 12.88
N GLY A 74 -10.68 2.40 14.06
CA GLY A 74 -10.62 0.99 14.38
C GLY A 74 -9.26 0.48 14.88
N TRP A 75 -8.22 1.32 14.86
CA TRP A 75 -6.91 1.01 15.45
C TRP A 75 -6.87 1.41 16.92
N LYS A 76 -6.44 0.50 17.79
CA LYS A 76 -6.32 0.71 19.23
C LYS A 76 -4.95 1.26 19.60
N GLU A 77 -4.92 2.03 20.68
CA GLU A 77 -3.67 2.58 21.22
C GLU A 77 -2.68 1.47 21.60
N ASP A 78 -3.15 0.40 22.23
CA ASP A 78 -2.31 -0.73 22.63
C ASP A 78 -1.59 -1.35 21.42
N THR A 79 -2.29 -1.57 20.31
CA THR A 79 -1.70 -2.12 19.08
C THR A 79 -0.64 -1.20 18.49
N LEU A 80 -0.84 0.12 18.54
CA LEU A 80 0.15 1.09 18.08
C LEU A 80 1.40 1.06 18.95
N LEU A 81 1.24 1.00 20.27
CA LEU A 81 2.34 0.95 21.24
C LEU A 81 3.14 -0.35 21.12
N GLU A 82 2.46 -1.50 21.09
CA GLU A 82 3.09 -2.81 20.96
C GLU A 82 3.95 -2.95 19.71
N ASN A 83 3.54 -2.33 18.60
CA ASN A 83 4.26 -2.38 17.33
C ASN A 83 5.14 -1.15 17.08
N SER A 84 5.24 -0.22 18.05
CA SER A 84 6.00 1.04 17.93
C SER A 84 5.59 1.85 16.70
N ILE A 85 4.29 1.94 16.41
CA ILE A 85 3.74 2.67 15.27
C ILE A 85 3.46 4.11 15.68
N ASN A 86 3.96 5.08 14.90
CA ASN A 86 3.72 6.50 15.13
C ASN A 86 2.46 6.96 14.39
N PRO A 87 1.36 7.31 15.10
CA PRO A 87 0.14 7.79 14.47
C PRO A 87 0.29 9.23 13.97
N ILE A 88 -0.01 9.45 12.71
CA ILE A 88 -0.04 10.77 12.07
C ILE A 88 -1.49 11.21 11.95
N GLN A 89 -1.85 12.27 12.71
CA GLN A 89 -3.20 12.83 12.69
C GLN A 89 -3.42 13.65 11.43
N GLN A 90 -4.51 13.33 10.71
CA GLN A 90 -4.98 14.14 9.61
C GLN A 90 -6.45 14.48 9.76
N PHE A 91 -6.77 15.78 9.84
CA PHE A 91 -8.15 16.24 9.88
C PHE A 91 -8.73 16.37 8.48
N ASN A 92 -9.90 15.79 8.27
CA ASN A 92 -10.66 15.99 7.03
C ASN A 92 -11.45 17.30 7.11
N TYR A 93 -10.99 18.34 6.43
CA TYR A 93 -11.67 19.66 6.39
C TYR A 93 -13.02 19.62 5.66
N ARG A 94 -13.28 18.61 4.83
CA ARG A 94 -14.57 18.36 4.16
C ARG A 94 -14.81 16.86 4.06
N ILE A 95 -16.09 16.46 4.12
CA ILE A 95 -16.52 15.06 3.94
C ILE A 95 -16.12 14.60 2.52
N GLY A 96 -15.49 13.43 2.40
CA GLY A 96 -15.10 12.81 1.11
C GLY A 96 -13.80 13.33 0.50
N LYS A 97 -12.98 14.14 1.22
CA LYS A 97 -11.64 14.52 0.74
C LYS A 97 -10.58 13.57 1.27
N LYS A 98 -9.64 13.20 0.38
CA LYS A 98 -8.49 12.31 0.61
C LYS A 98 -7.34 13.04 1.33
N ALA A 99 -7.60 13.64 2.50
CA ALA A 99 -6.59 14.39 3.23
C ALA A 99 -5.55 13.46 3.85
N THR A 100 -5.97 12.27 4.27
CA THR A 100 -5.11 11.21 4.82
C THR A 100 -4.12 10.71 3.75
N ASP A 101 -4.61 10.40 2.54
CA ASP A 101 -3.79 9.92 1.43
C ASP A 101 -2.72 10.96 1.07
N MET A 102 -3.11 12.24 1.00
CA MET A 102 -2.19 13.33 0.68
C MET A 102 -1.10 13.49 1.73
N ALA A 103 -1.43 13.36 3.03
CA ALA A 103 -0.44 13.41 4.10
C ALA A 103 0.57 12.26 3.98
N MET A 104 0.12 11.05 3.67
CA MET A 104 0.99 9.90 3.45
C MET A 104 1.90 10.09 2.23
N VAL A 105 1.39 10.67 1.13
CA VAL A 105 2.18 10.97 -0.08
C VAL A 105 3.26 12.01 0.22
N ILE A 106 2.92 13.11 0.88
CA ILE A 106 3.89 14.18 1.22
C ILE A 106 5.00 13.61 2.09
N ASP A 107 4.64 12.88 3.15
CA ASP A 107 5.61 12.31 4.08
C ASP A 107 6.49 11.23 3.41
N ALA A 108 5.94 10.43 2.51
CA ALA A 108 6.72 9.50 1.70
C ALA A 108 7.77 10.22 0.85
N MET A 109 7.42 11.35 0.24
CA MET A 109 8.37 12.16 -0.55
C MET A 109 9.43 12.81 0.33
N ASP A 110 9.09 13.31 1.52
CA ASP A 110 10.05 13.86 2.47
C ASP A 110 11.05 12.79 2.93
N ILE A 111 10.58 11.58 3.25
CA ILE A 111 11.44 10.44 3.61
C ILE A 111 12.32 10.04 2.42
N LEU A 112 11.80 10.00 1.20
CA LEU A 112 12.55 9.71 -0.01
C LEU A 112 13.75 10.64 -0.16
N TYR A 113 13.50 11.95 -0.10
CA TYR A 113 14.55 12.96 -0.28
C TYR A 113 15.50 13.09 0.92
N SER A 114 15.14 12.54 2.08
CA SER A 114 16.08 12.44 3.21
C SER A 114 17.23 11.48 2.94
N GLY A 115 17.07 10.56 1.98
CA GLY A 115 18.07 9.55 1.62
C GLY A 115 18.33 8.47 2.69
N LYS A 116 17.51 8.40 3.76
CA LYS A 116 17.75 7.55 4.93
C LYS A 116 17.21 6.13 4.81
N VAL A 117 16.51 5.79 3.73
CA VAL A 117 15.89 4.48 3.53
C VAL A 117 16.24 3.90 2.17
N ASP A 118 16.33 2.57 2.12
CA ASP A 118 16.59 1.80 0.90
C ASP A 118 15.29 1.41 0.19
N GLY A 119 14.19 1.41 0.93
CA GLY A 119 12.89 1.02 0.39
C GLY A 119 11.72 1.53 1.18
N PHE A 120 10.53 1.29 0.62
CA PHE A 120 9.25 1.66 1.19
C PHE A 120 8.33 0.45 1.26
N CYS A 121 7.56 0.34 2.34
CA CYS A 121 6.43 -0.56 2.43
C CYS A 121 5.16 0.28 2.47
N LEU A 122 4.37 0.22 1.39
CA LEU A 122 3.08 0.90 1.30
C LEU A 122 1.98 -0.09 1.69
N VAL A 123 1.35 0.16 2.84
CA VAL A 123 0.33 -0.72 3.40
C VAL A 123 -1.04 -0.11 3.16
N THR A 124 -1.64 -0.43 2.03
CA THR A 124 -2.93 0.07 1.55
C THR A 124 -3.50 -0.79 0.44
N SER A 125 -4.82 -0.80 0.27
CA SER A 125 -5.51 -1.40 -0.87
C SER A 125 -6.06 -0.36 -1.86
N ASP A 126 -5.76 0.95 -1.66
CA ASP A 126 -6.25 2.01 -2.53
C ASP A 126 -5.34 2.22 -3.75
N SER A 127 -5.93 2.14 -4.94
CA SER A 127 -5.26 2.36 -6.22
C SER A 127 -4.68 3.77 -6.40
N ASP A 128 -5.12 4.75 -5.63
CA ASP A 128 -4.63 6.13 -5.72
C ASP A 128 -3.14 6.23 -5.37
N PHE A 129 -2.63 5.31 -4.57
CA PHE A 129 -1.19 5.20 -4.28
C PHE A 129 -0.35 4.60 -5.40
N THR A 130 -0.96 4.18 -6.53
CA THR A 130 -0.23 3.62 -7.68
C THR A 130 0.86 4.57 -8.19
N LYS A 131 0.55 5.87 -8.31
CA LYS A 131 1.52 6.87 -8.76
C LYS A 131 2.67 7.09 -7.77
N LEU A 132 2.38 7.01 -6.47
CA LEU A 132 3.41 7.06 -5.44
C LEU A 132 4.37 5.86 -5.57
N ALA A 133 3.84 4.63 -5.67
CA ALA A 133 4.66 3.44 -5.84
C ALA A 133 5.56 3.52 -7.08
N MET A 134 5.03 3.98 -8.21
CA MET A 134 5.82 4.20 -9.43
C MET A 134 6.92 5.23 -9.21
N ARG A 135 6.61 6.38 -8.58
CA ARG A 135 7.56 7.45 -8.33
C ARG A 135 8.72 6.99 -7.43
N LEU A 136 8.44 6.24 -6.37
CA LEU A 136 9.46 5.69 -5.48
C LEU A 136 10.39 4.72 -6.23
N ARG A 137 9.85 3.89 -7.13
CA ARG A 137 10.65 3.00 -7.97
C ARG A 137 11.51 3.75 -9.00
N GLU A 138 11.01 4.83 -9.57
CA GLU A 138 11.79 5.71 -10.46
C GLU A 138 13.04 6.26 -9.75
N GLU A 139 12.94 6.53 -8.44
CA GLU A 139 14.07 6.92 -7.58
C GLU A 139 14.88 5.72 -7.05
N GLN A 140 14.75 4.56 -7.71
CA GLN A 140 15.51 3.33 -7.41
C GLN A 140 15.27 2.78 -6.00
N LYS A 141 14.16 3.14 -5.34
CA LYS A 141 13.78 2.56 -4.06
C LYS A 141 13.05 1.23 -4.27
N TYR A 142 13.33 0.26 -3.38
CA TYR A 142 12.59 -1.00 -3.39
C TYR A 142 11.22 -0.78 -2.77
N VAL A 143 10.15 -1.06 -3.50
CA VAL A 143 8.78 -0.83 -3.05
C VAL A 143 8.07 -2.16 -2.81
N ILE A 144 7.70 -2.40 -1.56
CA ILE A 144 6.84 -3.50 -1.14
C ILE A 144 5.43 -2.91 -0.96
N GLY A 145 4.43 -3.49 -1.62
CA GLY A 145 3.03 -3.21 -1.35
C GLY A 145 2.46 -4.28 -0.44
N MET A 146 1.64 -3.90 0.52
CA MET A 146 0.85 -4.83 1.35
C MET A 146 -0.60 -4.38 1.35
N GLY A 147 -1.52 -5.31 1.11
CA GLY A 147 -2.96 -5.01 1.08
C GLY A 147 -3.78 -6.27 1.01
N GLU A 148 -5.09 -6.14 0.93
CA GLU A 148 -6.00 -7.27 0.81
C GLU A 148 -6.07 -7.79 -0.64
N SER A 149 -6.57 -9.00 -0.85
CA SER A 149 -6.70 -9.64 -2.17
C SER A 149 -7.57 -8.85 -3.16
N LYS A 150 -8.44 -7.96 -2.66
CA LYS A 150 -9.27 -7.04 -3.47
C LYS A 150 -8.47 -5.88 -4.09
N THR A 151 -7.18 -5.72 -3.73
CA THR A 151 -6.35 -4.59 -4.20
C THR A 151 -6.24 -4.59 -5.72
N PRO A 152 -6.51 -3.44 -6.37
CA PRO A 152 -6.46 -3.34 -7.82
C PRO A 152 -5.09 -3.69 -8.41
N LEU A 153 -5.11 -4.37 -9.57
CA LEU A 153 -3.91 -4.83 -10.27
C LEU A 153 -2.92 -3.70 -10.58
N ALA A 154 -3.41 -2.48 -10.78
CA ALA A 154 -2.57 -1.31 -11.04
C ALA A 154 -1.57 -1.06 -9.90
N LEU A 155 -2.03 -1.09 -8.65
CA LEU A 155 -1.16 -0.91 -7.48
C LEU A 155 -0.23 -2.11 -7.28
N THR A 156 -0.75 -3.34 -7.39
CA THR A 156 0.07 -4.54 -7.21
C THR A 156 1.23 -4.62 -8.21
N LYS A 157 1.00 -4.22 -9.47
CA LYS A 157 2.03 -4.17 -10.52
C LYS A 157 2.97 -2.96 -10.40
N ALA A 158 2.56 -1.91 -9.74
CA ALA A 158 3.41 -0.74 -9.49
C ALA A 158 4.50 -1.03 -8.44
N CYS A 159 4.32 -1.98 -7.56
CA CYS A 159 5.29 -2.40 -6.55
C CYS A 159 6.34 -3.38 -7.13
N ASN A 160 7.53 -3.47 -6.50
CA ASN A 160 8.50 -4.51 -6.79
C ASN A 160 8.01 -5.88 -6.29
N LYS A 161 7.37 -5.89 -5.12
CA LYS A 161 6.68 -7.04 -4.54
C LYS A 161 5.35 -6.60 -3.94
N PHE A 162 4.33 -7.43 -4.06
CA PHE A 162 3.05 -7.22 -3.39
C PHE A 162 2.69 -8.44 -2.53
N ILE A 163 2.23 -8.19 -1.31
CA ILE A 163 1.92 -9.20 -0.30
C ILE A 163 0.45 -9.04 0.08
N HIS A 164 -0.31 -10.13 -0.01
CA HIS A 164 -1.72 -10.15 0.36
C HIS A 164 -1.87 -10.50 1.83
N LEU A 165 -2.27 -9.51 2.65
CA LEU A 165 -2.36 -9.61 4.10
C LEU A 165 -3.41 -10.63 4.57
N ASP A 166 -4.53 -10.72 3.87
CA ASP A 166 -5.60 -11.69 4.13
C ASP A 166 -5.16 -13.14 3.91
N LEU A 167 -4.19 -13.39 3.01
CA LEU A 167 -3.66 -14.73 2.78
C LEU A 167 -2.64 -15.15 3.84
N ILE A 168 -1.82 -14.23 4.33
CA ILE A 168 -0.79 -14.55 5.34
C ILE A 168 -1.34 -14.61 6.76
N SER A 169 -2.45 -13.92 7.05
CA SER A 169 -3.12 -13.96 8.35
C SER A 169 -3.97 -15.22 8.57
N GLY A 170 -4.07 -16.10 7.58
CA GLY A 170 -4.83 -17.35 7.69
C GLY A 170 -6.34 -17.20 7.60
N GLU A 171 -6.86 -16.02 7.29
CA GLU A 171 -8.28 -15.76 7.02
C GLU A 171 -8.60 -16.01 5.54
N VAL A 172 -8.51 -17.24 5.09
CA VAL A 172 -9.18 -17.65 3.85
C VAL A 172 -10.67 -17.79 4.21
N GLU A 173 -11.47 -16.77 3.96
CA GLU A 173 -12.91 -16.96 3.84
C GLU A 173 -13.14 -17.98 2.70
N ASP A 174 -13.50 -19.18 3.09
CA ASP A 174 -13.86 -20.29 2.20
C ASP A 174 -15.15 -19.91 1.44
N LYS A 175 -15.03 -19.09 0.39
CA LYS A 175 -16.11 -18.80 -0.56
C LYS A 175 -16.15 -19.86 -1.66
N SER A 176 -16.21 -21.13 -1.27
CA SER A 176 -16.47 -22.23 -2.19
C SER A 176 -17.48 -23.22 -1.60
N THR A 177 -18.75 -22.79 -1.49
CA THR A 177 -19.87 -23.71 -1.50
C THR A 177 -21.07 -23.05 -2.18
N GLU A 178 -20.97 -22.82 -3.48
CA GLU A 178 -22.18 -22.90 -4.31
C GLU A 178 -22.60 -24.36 -4.40
N SER A 179 -23.46 -24.74 -3.48
CA SER A 179 -24.17 -26.02 -3.58
C SER A 179 -25.10 -25.98 -4.79
N VAL A 180 -24.68 -26.67 -5.83
CA VAL A 180 -25.54 -27.02 -6.95
C VAL A 180 -26.70 -27.90 -6.39
N LYS A 181 -27.83 -27.31 -6.13
CA LYS A 181 -29.09 -28.05 -5.95
C LYS A 181 -29.60 -28.48 -7.32
N VAL A 182 -29.23 -29.67 -7.72
CA VAL A 182 -29.96 -30.41 -8.74
C VAL A 182 -31.30 -30.87 -8.11
N THR A 183 -32.40 -30.25 -8.47
CA THR A 183 -33.73 -30.83 -8.30
C THR A 183 -34.38 -30.92 -9.67
N GLY A 184 -34.58 -32.15 -10.05
CA GLY A 184 -35.24 -32.49 -11.30
C GLY A 184 -36.74 -32.30 -11.25
N THR A 185 -37.31 -32.23 -12.45
CA THR A 185 -38.64 -32.59 -12.92
C THR A 185 -39.87 -31.88 -12.35
N GLY A 186 -40.54 -31.14 -13.25
CA GLY A 186 -41.93 -30.72 -13.03
C GLY A 186 -42.44 -29.79 -14.14
N ARG A 187 -42.79 -30.40 -15.27
CA ARG A 187 -43.53 -29.83 -16.43
C ARG A 187 -44.86 -29.22 -16.02
N ARG A 188 -45.13 -27.92 -16.30
CA ARG A 188 -46.45 -27.43 -16.71
C ARG A 188 -46.39 -26.07 -17.41
N GLN A 189 -46.85 -26.09 -18.66
CA GLN A 189 -47.19 -24.92 -19.48
C GLN A 189 -48.33 -24.11 -18.84
N LYS A 190 -48.26 -22.77 -18.92
CA LYS A 190 -49.38 -21.91 -19.33
C LYS A 190 -48.87 -20.53 -19.80
N THR A 191 -49.35 -20.19 -20.96
CA THR A 191 -49.30 -18.99 -21.78
C THR A 191 -49.87 -17.72 -21.11
N SER A 192 -49.40 -16.59 -21.65
CA SER A 192 -50.00 -15.24 -21.83
C SER A 192 -49.35 -14.19 -20.91
N THR A 193 -49.00 -13.02 -21.30
CA THR A 193 -49.36 -12.04 -22.33
C THR A 193 -48.34 -10.92 -22.24
N VAL A 194 -48.01 -10.33 -23.38
CA VAL A 194 -47.15 -9.17 -23.62
C VAL A 194 -47.74 -7.92 -22.97
N GLU A 195 -46.94 -7.08 -22.35
CA GLU A 195 -47.11 -5.65 -22.31
C GLU A 195 -45.75 -4.94 -22.28
N GLU A 196 -45.39 -4.34 -23.42
CA GLU A 196 -44.35 -3.33 -23.58
C GLU A 196 -44.77 -2.07 -22.81
N LYS A 197 -43.80 -1.50 -22.09
CA LYS A 197 -43.76 -0.05 -21.86
C LYS A 197 -42.35 0.45 -22.06
N GLN A 198 -42.14 1.04 -23.25
CA GLN A 198 -41.08 2.02 -23.52
C GLN A 198 -41.35 3.25 -22.66
N ASP A 199 -40.33 3.75 -22.01
CA ASP A 199 -40.23 5.18 -21.76
C ASP A 199 -38.78 5.61 -21.94
N SER A 200 -38.62 6.38 -23.02
CA SER A 200 -37.43 7.05 -23.49
C SER A 200 -37.47 8.48 -23.00
N THR A 201 -36.49 8.92 -22.20
CA THR A 201 -36.20 10.35 -22.06
C THR A 201 -34.73 10.57 -22.26
N VAL A 202 -34.41 10.86 -23.53
CA VAL A 202 -33.12 11.42 -23.95
C VAL A 202 -33.27 12.93 -23.89
N THR A 203 -32.52 13.58 -23.01
CA THR A 203 -32.40 15.04 -22.95
C THR A 203 -31.43 15.52 -24.04
N PRO A 204 -31.80 16.51 -24.91
CA PRO A 204 -30.92 16.99 -25.98
C PRO A 204 -29.82 17.92 -25.43
N ILE A 205 -28.66 17.82 -26.10
CA ILE A 205 -27.37 18.44 -25.78
C ILE A 205 -27.33 19.98 -25.92
N SER A 206 -28.43 20.64 -26.25
CA SER A 206 -28.46 22.06 -26.57
C SER A 206 -28.59 23.03 -25.37
N GLU A 207 -28.67 22.54 -24.13
CA GLU A 207 -28.84 23.42 -22.95
C GLU A 207 -27.58 23.59 -22.08
N ILE A 208 -26.42 23.13 -22.55
CA ILE A 208 -25.17 23.18 -21.73
C ILE A 208 -24.29 24.41 -22.08
N GLU A 209 -24.57 25.16 -23.13
CA GLU A 209 -23.66 26.22 -23.59
C GLU A 209 -23.89 27.63 -22.98
N GLU A 210 -24.93 27.86 -22.22
CA GLU A 210 -25.20 29.22 -21.67
C GLU A 210 -24.74 29.50 -20.26
N SER A 211 -24.11 28.55 -19.56
CA SER A 211 -23.69 28.74 -18.14
C SER A 211 -22.23 29.13 -17.94
N ILE A 212 -21.44 29.36 -18.97
CA ILE A 212 -19.99 29.59 -18.86
C ILE A 212 -19.57 31.08 -19.04
N ILE A 213 -20.50 31.99 -19.38
CA ILE A 213 -20.15 33.40 -19.64
C ILE A 213 -20.75 34.31 -18.56
N THR A 214 -20.38 34.14 -17.27
CA THR A 214 -20.56 35.21 -16.28
C THR A 214 -19.60 35.00 -15.12
N PHE A 215 -18.30 35.14 -15.33
CA PHE A 215 -17.32 35.48 -14.30
C PHE A 215 -16.05 36.01 -14.97
N VAL A 216 -16.07 37.32 -15.29
CA VAL A 216 -14.88 38.16 -15.40
C VAL A 216 -15.00 39.22 -14.32
#